data_98c48b0c0ba6b7fe537c3a1dbd348070
#
_entry.id   98c48b0c0ba6b7fe537c3a1dbd348070
#
_cell.length_a   1.000
_cell.length_b   1.000
_cell.length_c   1.000
_cell.angle_alpha   90.00
_cell.angle_beta   90.00
_cell.angle_gamma   90.00
#
_symmetry.space_group_name_H-M   'P 1'
#
loop_
_entity.id
_entity.type
_entity.pdbx_description
1 polymer ?
#
loop_
_entity_poly.entity_id
_entity_poly.type
_entity_poly.pdbx_seq_one_letter_code
_entity_poly.pdbx_strand_id
1 'polypeptide(L)'
;MNFCEGVSGKQLSRMLSLKRQETTPSNMPDKKKSSIKPWPVAATEVKKTTAVALPASALDSFSTQDLHREILTRLGEDLSRDGLALTPQRIAKAQEYLTKGYKEDPAAILRGALFDVDYDEMVIVKDVEMFSLCEHHMLPFFGKVHIAYIPNGKVVGLSKLPRLVDVFARRLQVQERLTRQVADAINEAIHPQGVAVVVEARHLCMMMRGVEKQHSSTITSAMLGAFRTQPQTREEFLSLVHRSNSHSI
;
A
#
# COMPACT_ATOMS: atom_id res chain seq x y z
N MET A 1 -27.01 -41.14 36.39
CA MET A 1 -27.07 -42.46 35.72
C MET A 1 -26.02 -42.47 34.64
N ASN A 2 -25.06 -43.35 34.82
CA ASN A 2 -23.89 -43.59 33.97
C ASN A 2 -24.27 -44.09 32.56
N PHE A 3 -23.47 -43.73 31.56
CA PHE A 3 -23.01 -44.66 30.56
C PHE A 3 -21.72 -44.13 29.91
N CYS A 4 -20.58 -44.60 30.44
CA CYS A 4 -19.32 -44.69 29.72
C CYS A 4 -19.17 -46.17 29.33
N GLU A 5 -18.99 -46.47 28.06
CA GLU A 5 -18.37 -47.67 27.51
C GLU A 5 -17.91 -47.29 26.10
N GLY A 6 -16.64 -47.30 25.69
CA GLY A 6 -15.72 -48.39 25.81
C GLY A 6 -15.39 -48.78 24.36
N VAL A 7 -14.52 -47.98 23.64
CA VAL A 7 -13.97 -48.39 22.32
C VAL A 7 -12.70 -49.15 22.58
N SER A 8 -12.75 -50.47 22.34
CA SER A 8 -11.67 -51.43 22.65
C SER A 8 -10.47 -51.21 21.71
N GLY A 9 -9.25 -51.37 22.31
CA GLY A 9 -7.96 -51.17 21.63
C GLY A 9 -7.69 -52.07 20.42
N LYS A 10 -8.59 -52.96 20.04
CA LYS A 10 -8.49 -53.80 18.83
C LYS A 10 -9.00 -53.10 17.56
N GLN A 11 -9.80 -52.04 17.64
CA GLN A 11 -10.26 -51.27 16.48
C GLN A 11 -9.24 -50.20 16.03
N LEU A 12 -8.43 -49.67 16.94
CA LEU A 12 -7.35 -48.74 16.56
C LEU A 12 -6.21 -49.44 15.83
N SER A 13 -5.91 -50.72 16.16
CA SER A 13 -4.82 -51.47 15.50
C SER A 13 -5.15 -51.84 14.05
N ARG A 14 -6.45 -51.96 13.70
CA ARG A 14 -6.88 -52.30 12.33
C ARG A 14 -6.93 -51.11 11.38
N MET A 15 -6.97 -49.88 11.89
CA MET A 15 -6.92 -48.68 11.10
C MET A 15 -5.48 -48.21 10.76
N LEU A 16 -4.49 -48.68 11.50
CA LEU A 16 -3.07 -48.33 11.27
C LEU A 16 -2.32 -49.32 10.38
N SER A 17 -2.90 -50.49 10.04
CA SER A 17 -2.28 -51.50 9.17
C SER A 17 -2.61 -51.37 7.70
N LEU A 18 -3.47 -50.40 7.30
CA LEU A 18 -3.90 -50.18 5.89
C LEU A 18 -3.17 -49.05 5.18
N LYS A 19 -2.09 -48.48 5.72
CA LYS A 19 -1.30 -47.44 5.11
C LYS A 19 0.17 -47.81 4.85
N ARG A 20 0.44 -49.02 4.34
CA ARG A 20 1.72 -49.33 3.69
C ARG A 20 1.48 -50.35 2.60
N GLN A 21 1.00 -49.87 1.46
CA GLN A 21 1.27 -50.52 0.19
C GLN A 21 2.01 -49.48 -0.67
N GLU A 22 3.31 -49.70 -0.80
CA GLU A 22 4.18 -49.03 -1.73
C GLU A 22 3.71 -49.39 -3.15
N THR A 23 3.14 -48.43 -3.85
CA THR A 23 2.91 -48.52 -5.29
C THR A 23 4.11 -47.94 -6.00
N THR A 24 4.88 -48.80 -6.62
CA THR A 24 5.89 -48.45 -7.62
C THR A 24 5.27 -47.63 -8.76
N PRO A 25 5.95 -46.61 -9.28
CA PRO A 25 5.40 -45.81 -10.36
C PRO A 25 5.62 -46.53 -11.71
N SER A 26 4.59 -47.12 -12.25
CA SER A 26 4.57 -47.57 -13.64
C SER A 26 3.70 -46.63 -14.47
N ASN A 27 4.31 -46.06 -15.52
CA ASN A 27 3.68 -45.51 -16.72
C ASN A 27 2.67 -44.35 -16.49
N MET A 28 3.16 -43.15 -16.30
CA MET A 28 2.44 -41.95 -16.71
C MET A 28 2.69 -41.71 -18.21
N PRO A 29 1.65 -41.50 -19.04
CA PRO A 29 1.84 -41.07 -20.41
C PRO A 29 2.45 -39.67 -20.47
N ASP A 30 3.40 -39.50 -21.38
CA ASP A 30 4.08 -38.23 -21.66
C ASP A 30 3.08 -37.06 -21.73
N LYS A 31 3.22 -36.12 -20.81
CA LYS A 31 2.51 -34.82 -20.91
C LYS A 31 3.06 -34.14 -22.17
N LYS A 32 2.27 -34.16 -23.25
CA LYS A 32 2.49 -33.28 -24.38
C LYS A 32 2.69 -31.89 -23.87
N LYS A 33 3.87 -31.33 -24.04
CA LYS A 33 4.16 -29.91 -23.80
C LYS A 33 3.17 -29.13 -24.64
N SER A 34 2.14 -28.57 -23.99
CA SER A 34 1.26 -27.63 -24.64
C SER A 34 2.12 -26.39 -24.92
N SER A 35 2.45 -26.20 -26.18
CA SER A 35 3.07 -24.98 -26.67
C SER A 35 2.01 -23.89 -26.66
N ILE A 36 1.74 -23.32 -25.49
CA ILE A 36 1.02 -22.05 -25.42
C ILE A 36 1.98 -21.03 -26.05
N LYS A 37 1.71 -20.68 -27.31
CA LYS A 37 2.42 -19.54 -27.92
C LYS A 37 2.14 -18.33 -27.05
N PRO A 38 3.18 -17.59 -26.61
CA PRO A 38 2.95 -16.36 -25.88
C PRO A 38 2.09 -15.44 -26.77
N TRP A 39 1.07 -14.86 -26.16
CA TRP A 39 0.24 -13.82 -26.78
C TRP A 39 1.19 -12.76 -27.36
N PRO A 40 1.07 -12.39 -28.66
CA PRO A 40 1.90 -11.33 -29.20
C PRO A 40 1.57 -10.04 -28.44
N VAL A 41 2.42 -9.70 -27.47
CA VAL A 41 2.46 -8.34 -26.95
C VAL A 41 3.01 -7.52 -28.10
N ALA A 42 2.12 -6.91 -28.88
CA ALA A 42 2.53 -5.87 -29.79
C ALA A 42 3.27 -4.84 -28.95
N ALA A 43 4.58 -4.78 -29.12
CA ALA A 43 5.38 -3.69 -28.57
C ALA A 43 4.88 -2.42 -29.30
N THR A 44 3.86 -1.80 -28.70
CA THR A 44 3.48 -0.46 -29.05
C THR A 44 4.69 0.37 -28.64
N GLU A 45 5.55 0.71 -29.59
CA GLU A 45 6.54 1.75 -29.40
C GLU A 45 5.79 2.96 -28.89
N VAL A 46 5.87 3.20 -27.60
CA VAL A 46 5.50 4.48 -27.01
C VAL A 46 6.48 5.46 -27.63
N LYS A 47 6.08 6.07 -28.76
CA LYS A 47 6.79 7.22 -29.29
C LYS A 47 6.92 8.16 -28.11
N LYS A 48 8.16 8.37 -27.65
CA LYS A 48 8.48 9.46 -26.73
C LYS A 48 8.00 10.73 -27.41
N THR A 49 6.80 11.14 -27.08
CA THR A 49 6.30 12.45 -27.47
C THR A 49 7.22 13.40 -26.76
N THR A 50 8.12 14.01 -27.50
CA THR A 50 8.93 15.11 -27.00
C THR A 50 7.94 16.14 -26.53
N ALA A 51 7.79 16.29 -25.22
CA ALA A 51 6.98 17.36 -24.66
C ALA A 51 7.54 18.64 -25.24
N VAL A 52 6.74 19.32 -26.09
CA VAL A 52 7.06 20.65 -26.53
C VAL A 52 6.97 21.51 -25.27
N ALA A 53 8.12 21.74 -24.65
CA ALA A 53 8.20 22.66 -23.53
C ALA A 53 7.80 24.03 -24.08
N LEU A 54 6.63 24.52 -23.68
CA LEU A 54 6.30 25.92 -23.85
C LEU A 54 7.42 26.75 -23.19
N PRO A 55 7.88 27.85 -23.77
CA PRO A 55 8.91 28.64 -23.14
C PRO A 55 8.44 29.02 -21.71
N ALA A 56 9.24 28.71 -20.72
CA ALA A 56 8.92 28.91 -19.31
C ALA A 56 8.39 30.34 -19.06
N SER A 57 8.96 31.33 -19.73
CA SER A 57 8.59 32.75 -19.63
C SER A 57 7.12 33.07 -19.94
N ALA A 58 6.41 32.25 -20.72
CA ALA A 58 5.01 32.53 -21.06
C ALA A 58 4.02 32.03 -20.00
N LEU A 59 4.41 31.05 -19.18
CA LEU A 59 3.55 30.45 -18.15
C LEU A 59 3.85 30.98 -16.73
N ASP A 60 5.00 31.59 -16.50
CA ASP A 60 5.42 32.08 -15.18
C ASP A 60 4.50 33.19 -14.64
N SER A 61 3.72 33.86 -15.51
CA SER A 61 2.73 34.84 -15.11
C SER A 61 1.38 34.26 -14.68
N PHE A 62 1.11 32.96 -14.93
CA PHE A 62 -0.17 32.33 -14.60
C PHE A 62 -0.08 31.60 -13.25
N SER A 63 -0.98 31.94 -12.35
CA SER A 63 -1.17 31.16 -11.13
C SER A 63 -1.82 29.80 -11.43
N THR A 64 -1.67 28.83 -10.52
CA THR A 64 -2.39 27.55 -10.60
C THR A 64 -3.90 27.75 -10.75
N GLN A 65 -4.45 28.79 -10.11
CA GLN A 65 -5.86 29.15 -10.25
C GLN A 65 -6.20 29.55 -11.69
N ASP A 66 -5.35 30.33 -12.37
CA ASP A 66 -5.59 30.75 -13.76
C ASP A 66 -5.54 29.58 -14.71
N LEU A 67 -4.63 28.65 -14.49
CA LEU A 67 -4.55 27.41 -15.27
C LEU A 67 -5.82 26.57 -15.12
N HIS A 68 -6.36 26.46 -13.90
CA HIS A 68 -7.63 25.75 -13.68
C HIS A 68 -8.82 26.47 -14.30
N ARG A 69 -8.82 27.79 -14.31
CA ARG A 69 -9.84 28.57 -15.04
C ARG A 69 -9.84 28.20 -16.52
N GLU A 70 -8.66 28.16 -17.16
CA GLU A 70 -8.51 27.78 -18.55
C GLU A 70 -8.95 26.33 -18.81
N ILE A 71 -8.59 25.40 -17.95
CA ILE A 71 -9.03 24.00 -18.06
C ILE A 71 -10.55 23.91 -18.06
N LEU A 72 -11.24 24.56 -17.12
CA LEU A 72 -12.69 24.55 -17.03
C LEU A 72 -13.35 25.16 -18.28
N THR A 73 -12.79 26.26 -18.78
CA THR A 73 -13.25 26.87 -20.04
C THR A 73 -13.14 25.90 -21.21
N ARG A 74 -12.03 25.18 -21.33
CA ARG A 74 -11.81 24.18 -22.40
C ARG A 74 -12.70 22.93 -22.25
N LEU A 75 -13.16 22.62 -21.05
CA LEU A 75 -14.17 21.60 -20.81
C LEU A 75 -15.58 22.06 -21.24
N GLY A 76 -15.75 23.33 -21.62
CA GLY A 76 -17.02 23.89 -22.05
C GLY A 76 -17.89 24.39 -20.89
N GLU A 77 -17.32 24.59 -19.70
CA GLU A 77 -18.04 25.05 -18.53
C GLU A 77 -18.24 26.58 -18.51
N ASP A 78 -19.42 27.00 -18.08
CA ASP A 78 -19.73 28.40 -17.83
C ASP A 78 -19.29 28.81 -16.41
N LEU A 79 -18.19 29.54 -16.33
CA LEU A 79 -17.61 30.01 -15.06
C LEU A 79 -18.42 31.14 -14.40
N SER A 80 -19.47 31.66 -15.03
CA SER A 80 -20.40 32.62 -14.40
C SER A 80 -21.42 31.94 -13.48
N ARG A 81 -21.57 30.60 -13.56
CA ARG A 81 -22.43 29.86 -12.65
C ARG A 81 -21.93 30.00 -11.21
N ASP A 82 -22.81 30.27 -10.26
CA ASP A 82 -22.47 30.46 -8.84
C ASP A 82 -21.63 29.30 -8.27
N GLY A 83 -21.96 28.06 -8.66
CA GLY A 83 -21.23 26.86 -8.21
C GLY A 83 -19.81 26.79 -8.74
N LEU A 84 -19.48 27.40 -9.90
CA LEU A 84 -18.17 27.35 -10.55
C LEU A 84 -17.33 28.60 -10.35
N ALA A 85 -17.90 29.72 -9.96
CA ALA A 85 -17.21 30.99 -9.84
C ALA A 85 -15.93 30.93 -8.98
N LEU A 86 -15.95 30.16 -7.89
CA LEU A 86 -14.81 29.95 -6.99
C LEU A 86 -14.08 28.61 -7.21
N THR A 87 -14.48 27.79 -8.18
CA THR A 87 -13.90 26.46 -8.40
C THR A 87 -12.41 26.50 -8.75
N PRO A 88 -11.90 27.39 -9.61
CA PRO A 88 -10.47 27.47 -9.89
C PRO A 88 -9.62 27.68 -8.63
N GLN A 89 -10.08 28.59 -7.73
CA GLN A 89 -9.41 28.86 -6.47
C GLN A 89 -9.48 27.64 -5.51
N ARG A 90 -10.64 26.96 -5.45
CA ARG A 90 -10.83 25.79 -4.60
C ARG A 90 -9.94 24.63 -5.04
N ILE A 91 -9.84 24.39 -6.35
CA ILE A 91 -8.96 23.35 -6.89
C ILE A 91 -7.50 23.66 -6.58
N ALA A 92 -7.04 24.90 -6.79
CA ALA A 92 -5.67 25.30 -6.50
C ALA A 92 -5.30 25.04 -5.02
N LYS A 93 -6.16 25.46 -4.09
CA LYS A 93 -5.98 25.21 -2.64
C LYS A 93 -6.00 23.72 -2.30
N ALA A 94 -6.91 22.95 -2.90
CA ALA A 94 -6.98 21.51 -2.67
C ALA A 94 -5.71 20.79 -3.15
N GLN A 95 -5.20 21.15 -4.33
CA GLN A 95 -3.96 20.58 -4.86
C GLN A 95 -2.75 20.94 -3.97
N GLU A 96 -2.66 22.19 -3.52
CA GLU A 96 -1.61 22.60 -2.60
C GLU A 96 -1.62 21.75 -1.32
N TYR A 97 -2.79 21.53 -0.72
CA TYR A 97 -2.94 20.68 0.46
C TYR A 97 -2.60 19.22 0.16
N LEU A 98 -3.10 18.67 -0.95
CA LEU A 98 -2.89 17.28 -1.34
C LEU A 98 -1.44 16.97 -1.77
N THR A 99 -0.64 18.00 -2.01
CA THR A 99 0.78 17.87 -2.39
C THR A 99 1.74 18.53 -1.40
N LYS A 100 1.26 18.94 -0.22
CA LYS A 100 2.07 19.62 0.81
C LYS A 100 3.26 18.79 1.29
N GLY A 101 3.18 17.47 1.21
CA GLY A 101 4.24 16.56 1.61
C GLY A 101 5.56 16.73 0.85
N TYR A 102 5.55 17.39 -0.32
CA TYR A 102 6.80 17.77 -1.00
C TYR A 102 7.59 18.85 -0.24
N LYS A 103 6.92 19.62 0.61
CA LYS A 103 7.51 20.70 1.42
C LYS A 103 7.90 20.25 2.83
N GLU A 104 7.60 18.99 3.19
CA GLU A 104 7.80 18.46 4.53
C GLU A 104 9.00 17.51 4.58
N ASP A 105 9.80 17.58 5.67
CA ASP A 105 10.94 16.68 5.91
C ASP A 105 10.51 15.49 6.78
N PRO A 106 10.46 14.26 6.23
CA PRO A 106 10.08 13.06 6.97
C PRO A 106 11.05 12.77 8.14
N ALA A 107 12.34 13.05 7.97
CA ALA A 107 13.33 12.82 9.01
C ALA A 107 13.16 13.78 10.19
N ALA A 108 12.80 15.04 9.95
CA ALA A 108 12.52 16.00 11.02
C ALA A 108 11.31 15.58 11.86
N ILE A 109 10.28 15.00 11.24
CA ILE A 109 9.09 14.51 11.95
C ILE A 109 9.46 13.40 12.94
N LEU A 110 10.28 12.44 12.52
CA LEU A 110 10.67 11.32 13.37
C LEU A 110 11.65 11.76 14.46
N ARG A 111 12.69 12.53 14.12
CA ARG A 111 13.69 13.01 15.08
C ARG A 111 13.11 13.80 16.26
N GLY A 112 11.98 14.46 16.07
CA GLY A 112 11.31 15.24 17.11
C GLY A 112 10.66 14.43 18.23
N ALA A 113 10.69 13.08 18.19
CA ALA A 113 10.11 12.22 19.23
C ALA A 113 10.73 10.81 19.22
N LEU A 114 12.03 10.75 19.43
CA LEU A 114 12.76 9.51 19.67
C LEU A 114 12.97 9.33 21.17
N PHE A 115 12.76 8.11 21.67
CA PHE A 115 12.94 7.76 23.08
C PHE A 115 13.81 6.53 23.18
N ASP A 116 14.72 6.53 24.16
CA ASP A 116 15.54 5.36 24.47
C ASP A 116 14.72 4.32 25.22
N VAL A 117 14.91 3.05 24.90
CA VAL A 117 14.23 1.92 25.51
C VAL A 117 15.18 0.73 25.65
N ASP A 118 14.89 -0.16 26.58
CA ASP A 118 15.66 -1.37 26.88
C ASP A 118 14.94 -2.69 26.49
N TYR A 119 13.83 -2.57 25.76
CA TYR A 119 13.03 -3.70 25.25
C TYR A 119 13.08 -3.79 23.73
N ASP A 120 12.71 -4.96 23.21
CA ASP A 120 12.74 -5.29 21.78
C ASP A 120 11.45 -5.97 21.29
N GLU A 121 10.36 -5.81 22.01
CA GLU A 121 9.05 -6.28 21.56
C GLU A 121 8.56 -5.48 20.35
N MET A 122 7.84 -6.18 19.48
CA MET A 122 7.26 -5.59 18.26
C MET A 122 6.26 -4.48 18.60
N VAL A 123 6.49 -3.30 18.07
CA VAL A 123 5.53 -2.18 18.12
C VAL A 123 4.72 -2.16 16.83
N ILE A 124 3.39 -2.13 16.93
CA ILE A 124 2.48 -2.08 15.79
C ILE A 124 1.55 -0.87 15.90
N VAL A 125 1.47 -0.09 14.81
CA VAL A 125 0.43 0.93 14.60
C VAL A 125 -0.34 0.54 13.35
N LYS A 126 -1.61 0.20 13.53
CA LYS A 126 -2.46 -0.29 12.43
C LYS A 126 -3.62 0.66 12.12
N ASP A 127 -4.25 0.43 10.97
CA ASP A 127 -5.41 1.17 10.50
C ASP A 127 -5.16 2.69 10.35
N VAL A 128 -3.92 3.09 10.05
CA VAL A 128 -3.60 4.48 9.74
C VAL A 128 -4.25 4.85 8.41
N GLU A 129 -5.26 5.69 8.44
CA GLU A 129 -5.93 6.16 7.22
C GLU A 129 -4.97 6.97 6.35
N MET A 130 -5.06 6.78 5.05
CA MET A 130 -4.28 7.56 4.11
C MET A 130 -5.07 7.93 2.86
N PHE A 131 -4.79 9.13 2.33
CA PHE A 131 -5.29 9.63 1.06
C PHE A 131 -4.12 10.17 0.24
N SER A 132 -4.02 9.73 -1.01
CA SER A 132 -2.95 10.13 -1.92
C SER A 132 -3.47 10.36 -3.33
N LEU A 133 -2.66 10.96 -4.19
CA LEU A 133 -2.96 11.13 -5.61
C LEU A 133 -2.08 10.20 -6.45
N CYS A 134 -2.73 9.40 -7.30
CA CYS A 134 -2.04 8.57 -8.28
C CYS A 134 -1.27 9.46 -9.27
N GLU A 135 0.05 9.27 -9.39
CA GLU A 135 0.88 10.12 -10.27
C GLU A 135 0.52 10.01 -11.76
N HIS A 136 -0.11 8.90 -12.18
CA HIS A 136 -0.48 8.69 -13.59
C HIS A 136 -1.70 9.50 -14.03
N HIS A 137 -2.62 9.79 -13.11
CA HIS A 137 -3.91 10.38 -13.45
C HIS A 137 -4.32 11.54 -12.55
N MET A 138 -3.57 11.83 -11.47
CA MET A 138 -3.94 12.77 -10.40
C MET A 138 -5.32 12.45 -9.76
N LEU A 139 -5.80 11.22 -9.90
CA LEU A 139 -6.99 10.74 -9.23
C LEU A 139 -6.64 10.14 -7.87
N PRO A 140 -7.53 10.25 -6.86
CA PRO A 140 -7.24 9.73 -5.54
C PRO A 140 -7.10 8.22 -5.49
N PHE A 141 -6.22 7.75 -4.61
CA PHE A 141 -6.28 6.44 -4.01
C PHE A 141 -6.22 6.60 -2.49
N PHE A 142 -6.92 5.74 -1.78
CA PHE A 142 -7.10 5.88 -0.35
C PHE A 142 -7.24 4.51 0.30
N GLY A 143 -6.91 4.45 1.57
CA GLY A 143 -6.96 3.20 2.31
C GLY A 143 -6.30 3.28 3.66
N LYS A 144 -5.64 2.19 4.05
CA LYS A 144 -5.04 2.02 5.37
C LYS A 144 -3.58 1.59 5.25
N VAL A 145 -2.79 2.09 6.18
CA VAL A 145 -1.39 1.71 6.35
C VAL A 145 -1.22 1.04 7.71
N HIS A 146 -0.53 -0.09 7.71
CA HIS A 146 -0.16 -0.81 8.92
C HIS A 146 1.36 -0.81 9.00
N ILE A 147 1.90 -0.39 10.14
CA ILE A 147 3.32 -0.21 10.37
C ILE A 147 3.71 -1.03 11.59
N ALA A 148 4.78 -1.80 11.48
CA ALA A 148 5.41 -2.42 12.62
C ALA A 148 6.93 -2.23 12.56
N TYR A 149 7.55 -2.19 13.73
CA TYR A 149 9.00 -2.26 13.87
C TYR A 149 9.39 -2.96 15.17
N ILE A 150 10.58 -3.54 15.19
CA ILE A 150 11.17 -4.13 16.39
C ILE A 150 12.29 -3.18 16.84
N PRO A 151 12.17 -2.57 18.03
CA PRO A 151 13.15 -1.61 18.53
C PRO A 151 14.56 -2.20 18.62
N ASN A 152 15.55 -1.32 18.50
CA ASN A 152 16.95 -1.60 18.78
C ASN A 152 17.50 -0.42 19.61
N GLY A 153 17.05 -0.35 20.87
CA GLY A 153 17.39 0.71 21.80
C GLY A 153 16.63 2.04 21.62
N LYS A 154 15.81 2.17 20.56
CA LYS A 154 15.01 3.39 20.32
C LYS A 154 13.63 3.10 19.78
N VAL A 155 12.66 3.93 20.23
CA VAL A 155 11.30 3.94 19.69
C VAL A 155 10.90 5.32 19.19
N VAL A 156 9.91 5.33 18.30
CA VAL A 156 9.30 6.56 17.76
C VAL A 156 7.98 6.82 18.47
N GLY A 157 7.73 8.06 18.85
CA GLY A 157 6.43 8.46 19.37
C GLY A 157 5.30 8.09 18.40
N LEU A 158 4.29 7.36 18.88
CA LEU A 158 3.24 6.73 18.05
C LEU A 158 2.56 7.71 17.09
N SER A 159 2.32 8.96 17.52
CA SER A 159 1.71 10.01 16.68
C SER A 159 2.59 10.46 15.51
N LYS A 160 3.87 10.11 15.49
CA LYS A 160 4.78 10.48 14.39
C LYS A 160 4.63 9.55 13.19
N LEU A 161 4.23 8.31 13.41
CA LEU A 161 4.03 7.34 12.34
C LEU A 161 2.89 7.74 11.38
N PRO A 162 1.68 8.10 11.83
CA PRO A 162 0.65 8.64 10.95
C PRO A 162 1.09 9.92 10.22
N ARG A 163 1.82 10.81 10.89
CA ARG A 163 2.34 12.03 10.24
C ARG A 163 3.37 11.71 9.16
N LEU A 164 4.22 10.71 9.38
CA LEU A 164 5.15 10.22 8.36
C LEU A 164 4.41 9.68 7.13
N VAL A 165 3.34 8.89 7.35
CA VAL A 165 2.48 8.42 6.27
C VAL A 165 1.93 9.59 5.47
N ASP A 166 1.42 10.63 6.14
CA ASP A 166 0.88 11.82 5.47
C ASP A 166 1.94 12.55 4.62
N VAL A 167 3.18 12.69 5.10
CA VAL A 167 4.27 13.32 4.33
C VAL A 167 4.47 12.63 2.98
N PHE A 168 4.44 11.31 2.95
CA PHE A 168 4.62 10.57 1.71
C PHE A 168 3.32 10.45 0.91
N ALA A 169 2.17 10.35 1.57
CA ALA A 169 0.86 10.24 0.92
C ALA A 169 0.45 11.56 0.25
N ARG A 170 0.78 12.73 0.85
CA ARG A 170 0.47 14.04 0.29
C ARG A 170 1.47 14.45 -0.81
N ARG A 171 1.66 13.57 -1.79
CA ARG A 171 2.48 13.74 -3.00
C ARG A 171 1.79 13.04 -4.17
N LEU A 172 2.29 13.23 -5.38
CA LEU A 172 1.94 12.35 -6.49
C LEU A 172 2.67 11.02 -6.30
N GLN A 173 1.92 9.92 -6.16
CA GLN A 173 2.48 8.64 -5.73
C GLN A 173 2.05 7.45 -6.59
N VAL A 174 2.85 6.40 -6.50
CA VAL A 174 2.43 5.01 -6.70
C VAL A 174 2.47 4.29 -5.35
N GLN A 175 1.55 3.38 -5.12
CA GLN A 175 1.38 2.73 -3.82
C GLN A 175 2.64 1.97 -3.37
N GLU A 176 3.34 1.32 -4.29
CA GLU A 176 4.56 0.56 -4.03
C GLU A 176 5.69 1.46 -3.51
N ARG A 177 5.86 2.64 -4.12
CA ARG A 177 6.86 3.62 -3.70
C ARG A 177 6.52 4.22 -2.34
N LEU A 178 5.25 4.58 -2.11
CA LEU A 178 4.77 5.06 -0.81
C LEU A 178 5.10 4.05 0.30
N THR A 179 4.75 2.78 0.08
CA THR A 179 4.98 1.69 1.03
C THR A 179 6.46 1.57 1.39
N ARG A 180 7.31 1.63 0.39
CA ARG A 180 8.76 1.51 0.57
C ARG A 180 9.35 2.74 1.27
N GLN A 181 8.94 3.96 0.90
CA GLN A 181 9.43 5.19 1.50
C GLN A 181 9.11 5.29 3.00
N VAL A 182 7.91 4.86 3.41
CA VAL A 182 7.54 4.81 4.83
C VAL A 182 8.46 3.85 5.58
N ALA A 183 8.70 2.65 5.05
CA ALA A 183 9.56 1.65 5.69
C ALA A 183 11.01 2.13 5.79
N ASP A 184 11.56 2.69 4.72
CA ASP A 184 12.94 3.17 4.68
C ASP A 184 13.16 4.34 5.65
N ALA A 185 12.22 5.29 5.72
CA ALA A 185 12.31 6.43 6.63
C ALA A 185 12.35 6.00 8.11
N ILE A 186 11.55 5.00 8.51
CA ILE A 186 11.60 4.45 9.87
C ILE A 186 12.94 3.75 10.11
N ASN A 187 13.37 2.93 9.15
CA ASN A 187 14.62 2.19 9.23
C ASN A 187 15.83 3.13 9.39
N GLU A 188 15.85 4.24 8.66
CA GLU A 188 16.93 5.25 8.74
C GLU A 188 16.89 6.05 10.05
N ALA A 189 15.70 6.28 10.62
CA ALA A 189 15.56 7.13 11.79
C ALA A 189 15.99 6.45 13.09
N ILE A 190 15.69 5.15 13.26
CA ILE A 190 15.90 4.43 14.55
C ILE A 190 16.74 3.17 14.41
N HIS A 191 17.16 2.79 13.20
CA HIS A 191 17.93 1.56 12.93
C HIS A 191 17.40 0.33 13.69
N PRO A 192 16.11 -0.01 13.53
CA PRO A 192 15.47 -1.08 14.30
C PRO A 192 15.98 -2.43 13.82
N GLN A 193 15.69 -3.52 14.57
CA GLN A 193 15.99 -4.90 14.12
C GLN A 193 15.20 -5.28 12.86
N GLY A 194 14.06 -4.62 12.62
CA GLY A 194 13.25 -4.79 11.43
C GLY A 194 12.11 -3.79 11.34
N VAL A 195 11.60 -3.60 10.13
CA VAL A 195 10.42 -2.79 9.82
C VAL A 195 9.50 -3.55 8.88
N ALA A 196 8.21 -3.48 9.13
CA ALA A 196 7.17 -3.96 8.22
C ALA A 196 6.16 -2.85 7.95
N VAL A 197 5.83 -2.65 6.69
CA VAL A 197 4.76 -1.74 6.27
C VAL A 197 3.88 -2.48 5.29
N VAL A 198 2.57 -2.44 5.53
CA VAL A 198 1.54 -2.94 4.61
C VAL A 198 0.57 -1.82 4.31
N VAL A 199 0.28 -1.61 3.04
CA VAL A 199 -0.70 -0.64 2.57
C VAL A 199 -1.80 -1.39 1.83
N GLU A 200 -3.04 -1.18 2.23
CA GLU A 200 -4.22 -1.64 1.53
C GLU A 200 -5.00 -0.43 1.04
N ALA A 201 -5.22 -0.31 -0.28
CA ALA A 201 -5.88 0.86 -0.84
C ALA A 201 -6.77 0.55 -2.04
N ARG A 202 -7.73 1.44 -2.28
CA ARG A 202 -8.59 1.49 -3.44
C ARG A 202 -8.19 2.66 -4.33
N HIS A 203 -8.17 2.43 -5.63
CA HIS A 203 -7.72 3.40 -6.63
C HIS A 203 -8.87 3.89 -7.48
N LEU A 204 -9.24 5.16 -7.38
CA LEU A 204 -10.31 5.73 -8.21
C LEU A 204 -9.95 5.72 -9.70
N CYS A 205 -8.67 5.77 -10.06
CA CYS A 205 -8.23 5.64 -11.44
C CYS A 205 -8.55 4.27 -12.07
N MET A 206 -8.81 3.24 -11.25
CA MET A 206 -9.26 1.92 -11.68
C MET A 206 -10.78 1.72 -11.52
N MET A 207 -11.40 2.43 -10.56
CA MET A 207 -12.80 2.22 -10.19
C MET A 207 -13.76 3.01 -11.07
N MET A 208 -13.51 4.32 -11.28
CA MET A 208 -14.44 5.22 -11.93
C MET A 208 -14.26 5.33 -13.45
N ARG A 209 -13.18 4.84 -13.97
CA ARG A 209 -12.82 4.82 -15.41
C ARG A 209 -11.74 3.76 -15.66
N GLY A 210 -11.41 3.52 -16.93
CA GLY A 210 -10.42 2.52 -17.34
C GLY A 210 -10.97 1.10 -17.23
N VAL A 211 -10.48 0.33 -16.25
CA VAL A 211 -10.91 -1.07 -16.04
C VAL A 211 -12.24 -1.21 -15.27
N GLU A 212 -12.71 -0.17 -14.63
CA GLU A 212 -14.02 -0.07 -13.94
C GLU A 212 -14.28 -1.20 -12.93
N LYS A 213 -13.27 -1.60 -12.16
CA LYS A 213 -13.36 -2.63 -11.13
C LYS A 213 -13.54 -2.02 -9.75
N GLN A 214 -14.78 -1.86 -9.31
CA GLN A 214 -15.15 -1.12 -8.09
C GLN A 214 -14.79 -1.85 -6.79
N HIS A 215 -14.70 -3.18 -6.80
CA HIS A 215 -14.42 -3.98 -5.61
C HIS A 215 -12.95 -4.41 -5.49
N SER A 216 -12.10 -3.99 -6.44
CA SER A 216 -10.68 -4.31 -6.37
C SER A 216 -9.98 -3.46 -5.31
N SER A 217 -9.14 -4.08 -4.50
CA SER A 217 -8.17 -3.43 -3.64
C SER A 217 -6.76 -3.85 -4.04
N THR A 218 -5.79 -3.02 -3.76
CA THR A 218 -4.37 -3.31 -3.97
C THR A 218 -3.69 -3.39 -2.63
N ILE A 219 -2.93 -4.45 -2.38
CA ILE A 219 -2.12 -4.61 -1.17
C ILE A 219 -0.65 -4.57 -1.58
N THR A 220 0.12 -3.72 -0.94
CA THR A 220 1.57 -3.64 -1.09
C THR A 220 2.26 -3.80 0.25
N SER A 221 3.43 -4.41 0.28
CA SER A 221 4.18 -4.62 1.51
C SER A 221 5.67 -4.32 1.33
N ALA A 222 6.28 -3.79 2.39
CA ALA A 222 7.73 -3.63 2.52
C ALA A 222 8.16 -4.27 3.84
N MET A 223 9.09 -5.22 3.76
CA MET A 223 9.64 -5.96 4.89
C MET A 223 11.15 -5.77 4.93
N LEU A 224 11.67 -5.30 6.05
CA LEU A 224 13.09 -5.04 6.29
C LEU A 224 13.57 -5.78 7.53
N GLY A 225 14.87 -6.10 7.59
CA GLY A 225 15.49 -6.76 8.76
C GLY A 225 14.77 -8.07 9.13
N ALA A 226 14.44 -8.23 10.41
CA ALA A 226 13.83 -9.44 10.97
C ALA A 226 12.52 -9.83 10.26
N PHE A 227 11.67 -8.89 9.87
CA PHE A 227 10.44 -9.20 9.11
C PHE A 227 10.70 -9.83 7.74
N ARG A 228 11.85 -9.54 7.14
CA ARG A 228 12.23 -10.14 5.86
C ARG A 228 12.89 -11.50 6.04
N THR A 229 13.75 -11.65 7.05
CA THR A 229 14.61 -12.83 7.24
C THR A 229 13.98 -13.90 8.10
N GLN A 230 13.03 -13.56 8.99
CA GLN A 230 12.39 -14.47 9.93
C GLN A 230 10.91 -14.66 9.59
N PRO A 231 10.50 -15.83 9.06
CA PRO A 231 9.12 -16.09 8.69
C PRO A 231 8.13 -15.94 9.86
N GLN A 232 8.50 -16.39 11.06
CA GLN A 232 7.64 -16.34 12.25
C GLN A 232 7.28 -14.91 12.64
N THR A 233 8.28 -14.00 12.64
CA THR A 233 8.07 -12.57 12.94
C THR A 233 7.13 -11.92 11.92
N ARG A 234 7.28 -12.28 10.66
CA ARG A 234 6.40 -11.79 9.59
C ARG A 234 4.97 -12.34 9.73
N GLU A 235 4.81 -13.61 10.04
CA GLU A 235 3.51 -14.26 10.24
C GLU A 235 2.77 -13.68 11.45
N GLU A 236 3.48 -13.43 12.54
CA GLU A 236 2.93 -12.76 13.72
C GLU A 236 2.38 -11.38 13.36
N PHE A 237 3.17 -10.54 12.72
CA PHE A 237 2.74 -9.22 12.25
C PHE A 237 1.48 -9.31 11.37
N LEU A 238 1.51 -10.15 10.33
CA LEU A 238 0.38 -10.29 9.41
C LEU A 238 -0.87 -10.80 10.13
N SER A 239 -0.72 -11.72 11.09
CA SER A 239 -1.83 -12.20 11.93
C SER A 239 -2.46 -11.09 12.77
N LEU A 240 -1.65 -10.21 13.37
CA LEU A 240 -2.11 -9.09 14.18
C LEU A 240 -2.76 -7.98 13.35
N VAL A 241 -2.28 -7.75 12.13
CA VAL A 241 -2.88 -6.81 11.18
C VAL A 241 -4.23 -7.31 10.69
N HIS A 242 -4.36 -8.60 10.31
CA HIS A 242 -5.59 -9.18 9.75
C HIS A 242 -6.66 -9.50 10.79
N ARG A 243 -6.33 -9.52 12.07
CA ARG A 243 -7.37 -9.61 13.12
C ARG A 243 -8.25 -8.37 13.02
N SER A 244 -9.36 -8.49 12.29
CA SER A 244 -10.40 -7.47 12.24
C SER A 244 -10.86 -7.19 13.66
N ASN A 245 -10.89 -5.91 14.05
CA ASN A 245 -11.63 -5.52 15.23
C ASN A 245 -13.10 -5.84 14.95
N SER A 246 -13.60 -6.94 15.47
CA SER A 246 -15.03 -7.25 15.53
C SER A 246 -15.81 -6.31 16.46
N HIS A 247 -15.18 -5.19 16.83
CA HIS A 247 -15.76 -4.08 17.58
C HIS A 247 -15.48 -2.79 16.82
N SER A 248 -16.31 -2.50 15.83
CA SER A 248 -16.59 -1.11 15.47
C SER A 248 -17.34 -0.50 16.64
N ILE A 249 -16.65 0.36 17.38
CA ILE A 249 -17.27 1.27 18.36
C ILE A 249 -18.11 2.26 17.55
#